data_446836ce42b28268c57901da64a7d47c
#
_entry.id   446836ce42b28268c57901da64a7d47c
#
_cell.length_a   1.000
_cell.length_b   1.000
_cell.length_c   1.000
_cell.angle_alpha   90.00
_cell.angle_beta   90.00
_cell.angle_gamma   90.00
#
_symmetry.space_group_name_H-M   'P 1'
#
loop_
_entity.id
_entity.type
_entity.pdbx_description
1 polymer ?
#
loop_
_entity_poly.entity_id
_entity_poly.type
_entity_poly.pdbx_seq_one_letter_code
_entity_poly.pdbx_strand_id
1 'polypeptide(L)'
;MKKIVIIGAGPSGLGAARRSAELLGDDQDSELSILERSSTIGGVWGRAEREGPVYRDLHTNLPKELMAFPDFPFEDGPESFVDHPDVLKYLDDYALKFGLEKYIQVW
;
A
#
# COMPACT_ATOMS: atom_id res chain seq x y z
N MET A 1 -13.16 23.92 0.23
CA MET A 1 -13.02 22.54 -0.26
C MET A 1 -11.55 22.21 -0.50
N LYS A 2 -11.12 21.06 0.00
CA LYS A 2 -9.77 20.55 -0.30
C LYS A 2 -9.91 19.31 -1.14
N LYS A 3 -9.06 19.20 -2.15
CA LYS A 3 -9.03 18.01 -3.01
C LYS A 3 -7.61 17.50 -3.06
N ILE A 4 -7.42 16.27 -2.61
CA ILE A 4 -6.12 15.61 -2.60
C ILE A 4 -6.18 14.44 -3.58
N VAL A 5 -5.23 14.40 -4.49
CA VAL A 5 -5.09 13.31 -5.46
C VAL A 5 -3.72 12.69 -5.28
N ILE A 6 -3.71 11.39 -5.06
CA ILE A 6 -2.49 10.60 -4.91
C ILE A 6 -2.33 9.76 -6.17
N ILE A 7 -1.16 9.80 -6.77
CA ILE A 7 -0.86 9.04 -7.97
C ILE A 7 -0.11 7.77 -7.56
N GLY A 8 -0.78 6.64 -7.77
CA GLY A 8 -0.22 5.33 -7.48
C GLY A 8 -0.63 4.78 -6.12
N ALA A 9 -0.96 3.49 -6.10
CA ALA A 9 -1.35 2.76 -4.90
C ALA A 9 -0.28 1.74 -4.48
N GLY A 10 0.97 2.11 -4.63
CA GLY A 10 2.11 1.38 -4.06
C GLY A 10 2.28 1.72 -2.57
N PRO A 11 3.35 1.23 -1.94
CA PRO A 11 3.57 1.48 -0.50
C PRO A 11 3.54 2.96 -0.14
N SER A 12 4.20 3.81 -0.91
CA SER A 12 4.24 5.26 -0.64
C SER A 12 2.87 5.90 -0.78
N GLY A 13 2.13 5.52 -1.84
CA GLY A 13 0.78 6.06 -2.07
C GLY A 13 -0.19 5.65 -0.98
N LEU A 14 -0.14 4.40 -0.55
CA LEU A 14 -0.99 3.90 0.52
C LEU A 14 -0.70 4.61 1.84
N GLY A 15 0.57 4.80 2.17
CA GLY A 15 0.96 5.53 3.37
C GLY A 15 0.50 6.98 3.35
N ALA A 16 0.68 7.65 2.21
CA ALA A 16 0.23 9.02 2.03
C ALA A 16 -1.30 9.12 2.11
N ALA A 17 -2.02 8.15 1.55
CA ALA A 17 -3.47 8.12 1.61
C ALA A 17 -3.98 7.99 3.04
N ARG A 18 -3.39 7.10 3.81
CA ARG A 18 -3.76 6.95 5.21
C ARG A 18 -3.58 8.26 5.97
N ARG A 19 -2.42 8.89 5.81
CA ARG A 19 -2.13 10.15 6.50
C ARG A 19 -3.08 11.25 6.05
N SER A 20 -3.37 11.32 4.76
CA SER A 20 -4.31 12.31 4.23
C SER A 20 -5.72 12.10 4.79
N ALA A 21 -6.17 10.85 4.85
CA ALA A 21 -7.48 10.53 5.40
C ALA A 21 -7.58 10.94 6.87
N GLU A 22 -6.54 10.71 7.66
CA GLU A 22 -6.50 11.16 9.05
C GLU A 22 -6.62 12.68 9.17
N LEU A 23 -5.89 13.40 8.32
CA LEU A 23 -5.87 14.86 8.37
C LEU A 23 -7.19 15.48 7.91
N LEU A 24 -7.88 14.85 6.96
CA LEU A 24 -9.18 15.32 6.51
C LEU A 24 -10.29 15.00 7.51
N GLY A 25 -10.15 13.91 8.26
CA GLY A 25 -11.13 13.50 9.24
C GLY A 25 -12.53 13.37 8.65
N ASP A 26 -13.52 14.01 9.28
CA ASP A 26 -14.92 13.98 8.87
C ASP A 26 -15.31 15.15 7.97
N ASP A 27 -14.33 15.86 7.41
CA ASP A 27 -14.61 17.01 6.54
C ASP A 27 -15.26 16.56 5.24
N GLN A 28 -16.57 16.73 5.15
CA GLN A 28 -17.35 16.31 3.99
C GLN A 28 -17.15 17.23 2.77
N ASP A 29 -16.53 18.37 2.96
CA ASP A 29 -16.23 19.29 1.87
C ASP A 29 -14.87 19.02 1.24
N SER A 30 -14.18 18.01 1.72
CA SER A 30 -12.88 17.60 1.19
C SER A 30 -12.97 16.24 0.52
N GLU A 31 -12.10 16.03 -0.46
CA GLU A 31 -12.09 14.82 -1.29
C GLU A 31 -10.69 14.25 -1.37
N LEU A 32 -10.58 12.94 -1.23
CA LEU A 32 -9.34 12.19 -1.40
C LEU A 32 -9.54 11.13 -2.48
N SER A 33 -8.63 11.08 -3.43
CA SER A 33 -8.63 10.06 -4.48
C SER A 33 -7.23 9.49 -4.65
N ILE A 34 -7.16 8.20 -4.91
CA ILE A 34 -5.92 7.50 -5.27
C ILE A 34 -6.11 6.98 -6.69
N LEU A 35 -5.30 7.45 -7.62
CA LEU A 35 -5.38 7.02 -9.01
C LEU A 35 -4.35 5.92 -9.24
N GLU A 36 -4.83 4.73 -9.58
CA GLU A 36 -3.99 3.57 -9.83
C GLU A 36 -4.15 3.07 -11.26
N ARG A 37 -3.04 2.94 -11.95
CA ARG A 37 -3.00 2.50 -13.36
C ARG A 37 -3.27 1.00 -13.49
N SER A 38 -2.84 0.22 -12.52
CA SER A 38 -3.02 -1.23 -12.51
C SER A 38 -4.38 -1.61 -11.92
N SER A 39 -4.84 -2.83 -12.22
CA SER A 39 -6.05 -3.36 -11.60
C SER A 39 -5.84 -3.79 -10.14
N THR A 40 -4.59 -3.75 -9.65
CA THR A 40 -4.25 -4.17 -8.30
C THR A 40 -3.46 -3.09 -7.59
N ILE A 41 -3.56 -3.06 -6.26
CA ILE A 41 -2.72 -2.20 -5.44
C ILE A 41 -1.36 -2.88 -5.20
N GLY A 42 -0.45 -2.16 -4.54
CA GLY A 42 0.85 -2.71 -4.14
C GLY A 42 2.03 -2.25 -4.99
N GLY A 43 1.78 -1.52 -6.06
CA GLY A 43 2.84 -1.06 -6.95
C GLY A 43 3.59 -2.22 -7.58
N VAL A 44 4.91 -2.22 -7.49
CA VAL A 44 5.73 -3.31 -8.05
C VAL A 44 5.39 -4.66 -7.42
N TRP A 45 4.95 -4.68 -6.17
CA TRP A 45 4.60 -5.93 -5.49
C TRP A 45 3.30 -6.53 -6.01
N GLY A 46 2.35 -5.70 -6.44
CA GLY A 46 1.06 -6.14 -6.96
C GLY A 46 1.13 -6.76 -8.35
N ARG A 47 2.20 -6.49 -9.11
CA ARG A 47 2.38 -6.97 -10.47
C ARG A 47 3.49 -8.00 -10.61
N ALA A 48 3.87 -8.61 -9.51
CA ALA A 48 5.03 -9.48 -9.43
C ALA A 48 5.03 -10.62 -10.46
N GLU A 49 3.85 -11.15 -10.76
CA GLU A 49 3.72 -12.32 -11.63
C GLU A 49 3.52 -11.99 -13.10
N ARG A 50 3.35 -10.72 -13.45
CA ARG A 50 3.04 -10.30 -14.82
C ARG A 50 4.19 -9.54 -15.46
N GLU A 51 4.44 -8.37 -14.93
CA GLU A 51 5.40 -7.42 -15.45
C GLU A 51 6.05 -6.70 -14.30
N GLY A 52 7.29 -6.33 -14.46
CA GLY A 52 7.97 -5.54 -13.45
C GLY A 52 9.22 -6.22 -12.91
N PRO A 53 9.85 -5.61 -11.93
CA PRO A 53 11.14 -6.04 -11.42
C PRO A 53 11.08 -7.26 -10.48
N VAL A 54 9.89 -7.66 -10.04
CA VAL A 54 9.75 -8.75 -9.08
C VAL A 54 9.78 -10.09 -9.80
N TYR A 55 10.66 -10.96 -9.38
CA TYR A 55 10.76 -12.31 -9.89
C TYR A 55 10.29 -13.33 -8.84
N ARG A 56 10.07 -14.56 -9.29
CA ARG A 56 9.40 -15.61 -8.52
C ARG A 56 9.92 -15.79 -7.09
N ASP A 57 11.23 -15.83 -6.92
CA ASP A 57 11.85 -16.11 -5.63
C ASP A 57 12.38 -14.86 -4.94
N LEU A 58 11.90 -13.68 -5.35
CA LEU A 58 12.36 -12.44 -4.74
C LEU A 58 11.95 -12.35 -3.28
N HIS A 59 12.93 -12.06 -2.45
CA HIS A 59 12.76 -11.73 -1.03
C HIS A 59 13.10 -10.27 -0.80
N THR A 60 12.68 -9.74 0.32
CA THR A 60 13.06 -8.37 0.70
C THR A 60 14.55 -8.30 0.97
N ASN A 61 15.15 -7.16 0.65
CA ASN A 61 16.57 -6.90 0.96
C ASN A 61 16.75 -6.14 2.27
N LEU A 62 15.65 -5.86 2.96
CA LEU A 62 15.63 -5.28 4.29
C LEU A 62 14.80 -6.19 5.19
N PRO A 63 15.12 -6.28 6.49
CA PRO A 63 14.25 -6.99 7.43
C PRO A 63 12.86 -6.37 7.46
N LYS A 64 11.84 -7.21 7.57
CA LYS A 64 10.44 -6.74 7.61
C LYS A 64 10.20 -5.73 8.72
N GLU A 65 10.94 -5.86 9.81
CA GLU A 65 10.82 -4.97 10.97
C GLU A 65 11.21 -3.53 10.64
N LEU A 66 12.07 -3.35 9.62
CA LEU A 66 12.48 -2.03 9.15
C LEU A 66 11.61 -1.50 8.01
N MET A 67 10.87 -2.36 7.35
CA MET A 67 10.03 -1.98 6.22
C MET A 67 8.62 -1.58 6.62
N ALA A 68 8.17 -2.01 7.79
CA ALA A 68 6.81 -1.80 8.23
C ALA A 68 6.46 -0.33 8.41
N PHE A 69 5.20 0.03 8.16
CA PHE A 69 4.68 1.32 8.57
C PHE A 69 4.71 1.41 10.10
N PRO A 70 4.88 2.60 10.68
CA PRO A 70 5.16 2.75 12.12
C PRO A 70 4.17 2.06 13.06
N ASP A 71 2.90 2.01 12.71
CA ASP A 71 1.86 1.47 13.57
C ASP A 71 1.15 0.27 12.95
N PHE A 72 1.79 -0.37 11.98
CA PHE A 72 1.24 -1.57 11.34
C PHE A 72 2.38 -2.54 11.07
N PRO A 73 2.76 -3.37 12.06
CA PRO A 73 3.86 -4.32 11.89
C PRO A 73 3.47 -5.47 10.96
N PHE A 74 4.48 -6.11 10.38
CA PHE A 74 4.28 -7.40 9.73
C PHE A 74 3.89 -8.44 10.78
N GLU A 75 3.23 -9.51 10.34
CA GLU A 75 2.89 -10.61 11.22
C GLU A 75 4.17 -11.24 11.81
N ASP A 76 4.07 -11.69 13.05
CA ASP A 76 5.17 -12.40 13.68
C ASP A 76 5.45 -13.71 12.95
N GLY A 77 6.73 -14.04 12.86
CA GLY A 77 7.18 -15.26 12.21
C GLY A 77 8.68 -15.37 12.33
N PRO A 78 9.24 -16.55 12.01
CA PRO A 78 10.67 -16.80 12.21
C PRO A 78 11.56 -16.01 11.24
N GLU A 79 11.02 -15.55 10.14
CA GLU A 79 11.80 -14.90 9.09
C GLU A 79 11.67 -13.39 9.12
N SER A 80 12.81 -12.68 9.02
CA SER A 80 12.84 -11.22 8.88
C SER A 80 12.81 -10.82 7.41
N PHE A 81 13.40 -11.62 6.51
CA PHE A 81 13.39 -11.37 5.08
C PHE A 81 12.28 -12.22 4.46
N VAL A 82 11.20 -11.55 4.06
CA VAL A 82 10.00 -12.24 3.62
C VAL A 82 9.88 -12.27 2.10
N ASP A 83 9.09 -13.21 1.59
CA ASP A 83 8.81 -13.35 0.17
C ASP A 83 7.94 -12.21 -0.36
N HIS A 84 8.01 -11.98 -1.67
CA HIS A 84 7.19 -10.93 -2.27
C HIS A 84 5.68 -11.10 -2.06
N PRO A 85 5.10 -12.34 -2.07
CA PRO A 85 3.67 -12.48 -1.76
C PRO A 85 3.30 -12.02 -0.35
N ASP A 86 4.20 -12.18 0.60
CA ASP A 86 3.97 -11.71 1.97
C ASP A 86 3.98 -10.19 2.05
N VAL A 87 4.81 -9.53 1.24
CA VAL A 87 4.81 -8.07 1.16
C VAL A 87 3.49 -7.58 0.56
N LEU A 88 3.02 -8.22 -0.50
CA LEU A 88 1.75 -7.86 -1.11
C LEU A 88 0.59 -8.05 -0.13
N LYS A 89 0.58 -9.18 0.58
CA LYS A 89 -0.44 -9.43 1.60
C LYS A 89 -0.43 -8.34 2.67
N TYR A 90 0.76 -7.96 3.11
CA TYR A 90 0.92 -6.89 4.09
C TYR A 90 0.30 -5.58 3.60
N LEU A 91 0.54 -5.22 2.34
CA LEU A 91 -0.02 -4.00 1.76
C LEU A 91 -1.54 -4.08 1.60
N ASP A 92 -2.06 -5.24 1.20
CA ASP A 92 -3.50 -5.46 1.12
C ASP A 92 -4.15 -5.33 2.50
N ASP A 93 -3.56 -5.94 3.50
CA ASP A 93 -4.06 -5.88 4.89
C ASP A 93 -4.03 -4.44 5.41
N TYR A 94 -2.99 -3.69 5.09
CA TYR A 94 -2.88 -2.28 5.46
C TYR A 94 -4.02 -1.46 4.84
N ALA A 95 -4.25 -1.63 3.55
CA ALA A 95 -5.30 -0.92 2.86
C ALA A 95 -6.68 -1.26 3.43
N LEU A 96 -6.90 -2.53 3.74
CA LEU A 96 -8.16 -2.99 4.31
C LEU A 96 -8.38 -2.41 5.71
N LYS A 97 -7.36 -2.49 6.55
CA LYS A 97 -7.47 -2.02 7.94
C LYS A 97 -7.82 -0.53 8.02
N PHE A 98 -7.20 0.28 7.16
CA PHE A 98 -7.39 1.73 7.21
C PHE A 98 -8.43 2.24 6.20
N GLY A 99 -9.17 1.31 5.57
CA GLY A 99 -10.27 1.66 4.68
C GLY A 99 -9.87 2.46 3.46
N LEU A 100 -8.70 2.18 2.90
CA LEU A 100 -8.16 2.98 1.79
C LEU A 100 -8.74 2.60 0.44
N GLU A 101 -9.31 1.42 0.31
CA GLU A 101 -9.81 0.92 -0.98
C GLU A 101 -10.91 1.79 -1.58
N LYS A 102 -11.73 2.40 -0.74
CA LYS A 102 -12.81 3.26 -1.20
C LYS A 102 -12.33 4.51 -1.95
N TYR A 103 -11.08 4.89 -1.78
CA TYR A 103 -10.51 6.05 -2.45
C TYR A 103 -9.86 5.71 -3.79
N ILE A 104 -9.66 4.42 -4.08
CA ILE A 104 -8.90 3.97 -5.24
C ILE A 104 -9.76 4.01 -6.49
N GLN A 105 -9.23 4.65 -7.53
CA GLN A 105 -9.81 4.67 -8.86
C GLN A 105 -8.80 4.13 -9.84
N VAL A 106 -9.18 3.10 -10.57
CA VAL A 106 -8.36 2.49 -11.62
C VAL A 106 -8.61 3.24 -12.92
N TRP A 107 -7.54 3.51 -13.67
CA TRP A 107 -7.70 4.11 -14.99
C TRP A 107 -6.95 3.37 -16.09
#